data_d9dd534a8b86464ce11acccea92af3e5
#
_entry.id   d9dd534a8b86464ce11acccea92af3e5
#
_cell.length_a   1.000
_cell.length_b   1.000
_cell.length_c   1.000
_cell.angle_alpha   90.00
_cell.angle_beta   90.00
_cell.angle_gamma   90.00
#
_symmetry.space_group_name_H-M   'P 1'
#
loop_
_entity.id
_entity.type
_entity.pdbx_description
1 polymer ?
#
loop_
_entity_poly.entity_id
_entity_poly.type
_entity_poly.pdbx_seq_one_letter_code
_entity_poly.pdbx_strand_id
1 'polypeptide(L)'
;YGGTERVIWWLGKALVKAGHQVSYLVAPGSSCDFANVHAYNESVPFNSLVPEGIDVVHLNHHVNEIPKVPYIQTMHGNINHAMELDQNTVFVSKNHAARFGSASYVHNGIDPSDYGSPILNKDQVKNYFHFLGDAAWRVKNVKGAIQIAKLAHQKLRVVGGVRFNFNQGIRLSFDTHVRFDGMQGGEQKNEIIKYSKGFIFPVRWHEPFGLALIESLYFGCPVFGTPYGSLPEIVIPEVGYLTTTASALELAD
;
A
#
# COMPACT_ATOMS: atom_id res chain seq x y z
N TYR A 1 -6.07 -2.57 9.94
CA TYR A 1 -6.20 -1.64 8.81
C TYR A 1 -5.22 -2.04 7.72
N GLY A 2 -5.72 -2.46 6.55
CA GLY A 2 -4.95 -2.68 5.34
C GLY A 2 -4.71 -1.39 4.56
N GLY A 3 -4.03 -1.51 3.42
CA GLY A 3 -3.78 -0.36 2.55
C GLY A 3 -5.05 0.19 1.90
N THR A 4 -5.92 -0.70 1.45
CA THR A 4 -7.18 -0.36 0.78
C THR A 4 -8.10 0.46 1.67
N GLU A 5 -8.31 0.02 2.92
CA GLU A 5 -9.19 0.71 3.87
C GLU A 5 -8.69 2.13 4.17
N ARG A 6 -7.37 2.32 4.26
CA ARG A 6 -6.77 3.66 4.44
C ARG A 6 -7.03 4.56 3.25
N VAL A 7 -6.87 4.05 2.02
CA VAL A 7 -7.14 4.83 0.79
C VAL A 7 -8.61 5.25 0.74
N ILE A 8 -9.53 4.33 1.04
CA ILE A 8 -10.97 4.63 1.07
C ILE A 8 -11.28 5.72 2.10
N TRP A 9 -10.69 5.61 3.30
CA TRP A 9 -10.83 6.59 4.37
C TRP A 9 -10.32 7.98 3.97
N TRP A 10 -9.11 8.06 3.43
CA TRP A 10 -8.50 9.32 3.00
C TRP A 10 -9.25 9.97 1.84
N LEU A 11 -9.71 9.17 0.89
CA LEU A 11 -10.53 9.66 -0.22
C LEU A 11 -11.85 10.28 0.30
N GLY A 12 -12.55 9.57 1.17
CA GLY A 12 -13.80 10.10 1.75
C GLY A 12 -13.58 11.38 2.54
N LYS A 13 -12.51 11.45 3.36
CA LYS A 13 -12.13 12.67 4.09
C LYS A 13 -11.82 13.83 3.14
N ALA A 14 -11.12 13.56 2.04
CA ALA A 14 -10.80 14.56 1.03
C ALA A 14 -12.07 15.05 0.29
N LEU A 15 -12.99 14.15 -0.04
CA LEU A 15 -14.27 14.47 -0.67
C LEU A 15 -15.14 15.35 0.23
N VAL A 16 -15.24 15.02 1.52
CA VAL A 16 -15.97 15.86 2.49
C VAL A 16 -15.35 17.25 2.59
N LYS A 17 -14.00 17.33 2.63
CA LYS A 17 -13.27 18.61 2.62
C LYS A 17 -13.53 19.42 1.34
N ALA A 18 -13.77 18.74 0.22
CA ALA A 18 -14.14 19.38 -1.06
C ALA A 18 -15.63 19.77 -1.15
N GLY A 19 -16.44 19.52 -0.11
CA GLY A 19 -17.84 19.91 -0.03
C GLY A 19 -18.84 18.82 -0.47
N HIS A 20 -18.37 17.59 -0.71
CA HIS A 20 -19.25 16.47 -1.03
C HIS A 20 -19.81 15.81 0.23
N GLN A 21 -21.02 15.25 0.12
CA GLN A 21 -21.58 14.37 1.14
C GLN A 21 -21.10 12.93 0.87
N VAL A 22 -20.54 12.28 1.88
CA VAL A 22 -20.03 10.92 1.78
C VAL A 22 -20.83 9.98 2.66
N SER A 23 -21.20 8.83 2.10
CA SER A 23 -21.80 7.71 2.81
C SER A 23 -20.96 6.45 2.59
N TYR A 24 -20.57 5.79 3.68
CA TYR A 24 -19.89 4.51 3.62
C TYR A 24 -20.87 3.37 3.80
N LEU A 25 -20.81 2.38 2.93
CA LEU A 25 -21.48 1.11 3.05
C LEU A 25 -20.42 0.07 3.40
N VAL A 26 -20.32 -0.29 4.68
CA VAL A 26 -19.20 -1.03 5.27
C VAL A 26 -19.67 -2.06 6.30
N ALA A 27 -18.76 -2.87 6.81
CA ALA A 27 -19.08 -3.92 7.78
C ALA A 27 -19.83 -3.36 9.02
N PRO A 28 -20.79 -4.10 9.56
CA PRO A 28 -21.50 -3.71 10.78
C PRO A 28 -20.54 -3.40 11.93
N GLY A 29 -20.85 -2.36 12.71
CA GLY A 29 -20.01 -1.91 13.82
C GLY A 29 -18.88 -0.94 13.43
N SER A 30 -18.73 -0.62 12.13
CA SER A 30 -17.85 0.46 11.67
C SER A 30 -18.41 1.83 12.05
N SER A 31 -17.54 2.80 12.27
CA SER A 31 -17.91 4.18 12.59
C SER A 31 -17.04 5.19 11.84
N CYS A 32 -17.59 6.37 11.59
CA CYS A 32 -16.91 7.50 10.97
C CYS A 32 -17.45 8.81 11.56
N ASP A 33 -16.58 9.76 11.81
CA ASP A 33 -16.93 11.06 12.42
C ASP A 33 -17.22 12.17 11.38
N PHE A 34 -16.87 11.93 10.10
CA PHE A 34 -17.04 12.91 9.03
C PHE A 34 -18.00 12.47 7.91
N ALA A 35 -18.48 11.23 7.92
CA ALA A 35 -19.35 10.68 6.88
C ALA A 35 -20.46 9.80 7.48
N ASN A 36 -21.55 9.62 6.73
CA ASN A 36 -22.58 8.66 7.11
C ASN A 36 -22.08 7.23 6.98
N VAL A 37 -22.52 6.35 7.90
CA VAL A 37 -22.15 4.93 7.87
C VAL A 37 -23.39 4.06 7.83
N HIS A 38 -23.44 3.17 6.85
CA HIS A 38 -24.49 2.18 6.65
C HIS A 38 -23.88 0.79 6.69
N ALA A 39 -24.61 -0.15 7.30
CA ALA A 39 -24.13 -1.52 7.37
C ALA A 39 -24.27 -2.25 6.03
N TYR A 40 -23.18 -2.83 5.55
CA TYR A 40 -23.19 -3.71 4.38
C TYR A 40 -23.54 -5.14 4.81
N ASN A 41 -24.40 -5.77 4.03
CA ASN A 41 -24.75 -7.17 4.17
C ASN A 41 -24.79 -7.83 2.79
N GLU A 42 -23.83 -8.69 2.49
CA GLU A 42 -23.69 -9.38 1.19
C GLU A 42 -24.85 -10.32 0.85
N SER A 43 -25.66 -10.72 1.84
CA SER A 43 -26.87 -11.53 1.64
C SER A 43 -28.08 -10.72 1.17
N VAL A 44 -27.96 -9.39 1.12
CA VAL A 44 -29.01 -8.47 0.69
C VAL A 44 -28.64 -7.91 -0.68
N PRO A 45 -29.59 -7.72 -1.62
CA PRO A 45 -29.33 -7.08 -2.90
C PRO A 45 -28.65 -5.72 -2.71
N PHE A 46 -27.51 -5.49 -3.41
CA PHE A 46 -26.70 -4.28 -3.23
C PHE A 46 -27.51 -2.99 -3.39
N ASN A 47 -28.37 -2.93 -4.44
CA ASN A 47 -29.14 -1.73 -4.73
C ASN A 47 -30.17 -1.35 -3.65
N SER A 48 -30.58 -2.31 -2.81
CA SER A 48 -31.48 -2.03 -1.68
C SER A 48 -30.74 -1.47 -0.46
N LEU A 49 -29.42 -1.56 -0.45
CA LEU A 49 -28.55 -1.01 0.61
C LEU A 49 -28.05 0.39 0.28
N VAL A 50 -28.12 0.80 -0.99
CA VAL A 50 -27.71 2.15 -1.42
C VAL A 50 -28.73 3.17 -0.91
N PRO A 51 -28.32 4.17 -0.11
CA PRO A 51 -29.23 5.20 0.39
C PRO A 51 -29.86 6.01 -0.75
N GLU A 52 -31.03 6.58 -0.51
CA GLU A 52 -31.66 7.51 -1.44
C GLU A 52 -30.81 8.79 -1.61
N GLY A 53 -30.86 9.39 -2.80
CA GLY A 53 -30.15 10.64 -3.09
C GLY A 53 -28.65 10.49 -3.35
N ILE A 54 -28.16 9.28 -3.56
CA ILE A 54 -26.77 9.05 -3.97
C ILE A 54 -26.62 9.35 -5.46
N ASP A 55 -25.68 10.24 -5.81
CA ASP A 55 -25.36 10.60 -7.19
C ASP A 55 -24.41 9.63 -7.87
N VAL A 56 -23.44 9.06 -7.11
CA VAL A 56 -22.42 8.13 -7.61
C VAL A 56 -22.01 7.11 -6.56
N VAL A 57 -21.81 5.88 -6.97
CA VAL A 57 -21.26 4.80 -6.13
C VAL A 57 -19.80 4.54 -6.50
N HIS A 58 -18.93 4.46 -5.51
CA HIS A 58 -17.55 4.05 -5.67
C HIS A 58 -17.32 2.66 -5.06
N LEU A 59 -17.22 1.64 -5.90
CA LEU A 59 -16.96 0.26 -5.49
C LEU A 59 -15.46 0.03 -5.26
N ASN A 60 -15.12 -0.57 -4.13
CA ASN A 60 -13.75 -0.96 -3.78
C ASN A 60 -13.60 -2.48 -3.61
N HIS A 61 -14.69 -3.22 -3.80
CA HIS A 61 -14.77 -4.68 -3.82
C HIS A 61 -15.93 -5.12 -4.68
N HIS A 62 -16.02 -6.41 -4.95
CA HIS A 62 -17.13 -6.98 -5.73
C HIS A 62 -18.45 -6.90 -4.95
N VAL A 63 -19.53 -6.61 -5.65
CA VAL A 63 -20.91 -6.60 -5.14
C VAL A 63 -21.77 -7.58 -5.93
N ASN A 64 -22.89 -8.00 -5.34
CA ASN A 64 -23.76 -9.03 -5.91
C ASN A 64 -24.72 -8.53 -7.01
N GLU A 65 -24.76 -7.22 -7.25
CA GLU A 65 -25.57 -6.57 -8.30
C GLU A 65 -24.83 -5.38 -8.89
N ILE A 66 -25.04 -5.11 -10.17
CA ILE A 66 -24.60 -3.86 -10.80
C ILE A 66 -25.36 -2.67 -10.19
N PRO A 67 -24.68 -1.61 -9.75
CA PRO A 67 -25.35 -0.41 -9.23
C PRO A 67 -26.33 0.20 -10.24
N LYS A 68 -27.49 0.61 -9.79
CA LYS A 68 -28.51 1.31 -10.62
C LYS A 68 -28.21 2.80 -10.79
N VAL A 69 -27.37 3.36 -9.92
CA VAL A 69 -26.85 4.73 -10.04
C VAL A 69 -25.50 4.73 -10.74
N PRO A 70 -25.04 5.85 -11.31
CA PRO A 70 -23.69 5.95 -11.87
C PRO A 70 -22.63 5.42 -10.89
N TYR A 71 -21.63 4.68 -11.39
CA TYR A 71 -20.61 4.10 -10.51
C TYR A 71 -19.25 3.99 -11.18
N ILE A 72 -18.23 3.90 -10.35
CA ILE A 72 -16.87 3.50 -10.69
C ILE A 72 -16.45 2.35 -9.76
N GLN A 73 -15.50 1.54 -10.21
CA GLN A 73 -14.91 0.47 -9.42
C GLN A 73 -13.40 0.62 -9.40
N THR A 74 -12.79 0.73 -8.21
CA THR A 74 -11.32 0.71 -8.10
C THR A 74 -10.80 -0.69 -7.81
N MET A 75 -9.92 -1.17 -8.68
CA MET A 75 -9.19 -2.42 -8.50
C MET A 75 -7.90 -2.14 -7.72
N HIS A 76 -7.86 -2.56 -6.44
CA HIS A 76 -6.72 -2.31 -5.54
C HIS A 76 -5.65 -3.40 -5.58
N GLY A 77 -5.98 -4.61 -6.00
CA GLY A 77 -5.11 -5.77 -5.98
C GLY A 77 -4.97 -6.47 -7.32
N ASN A 78 -4.02 -7.37 -7.42
CA ASN A 78 -3.91 -8.27 -8.58
C ASN A 78 -4.97 -9.36 -8.52
N ILE A 79 -5.54 -9.68 -9.68
CA ILE A 79 -6.44 -10.81 -9.88
C ILE A 79 -5.61 -11.98 -10.42
N ASN A 80 -5.80 -13.16 -9.83
CA ASN A 80 -5.06 -14.37 -10.20
C ASN A 80 -5.85 -15.33 -11.10
N HIS A 81 -7.02 -14.92 -11.58
CA HIS A 81 -7.89 -15.69 -12.47
C HIS A 81 -8.40 -14.80 -13.61
N ALA A 82 -8.78 -15.42 -14.72
CA ALA A 82 -9.43 -14.71 -15.80
C ALA A 82 -10.79 -14.18 -15.30
N MET A 83 -11.02 -12.89 -15.47
CA MET A 83 -12.24 -12.21 -15.08
C MET A 83 -12.55 -11.16 -16.15
N GLU A 84 -13.81 -11.08 -16.55
CA GLU A 84 -14.28 -9.98 -17.37
C GLU A 84 -14.30 -8.72 -16.51
N LEU A 85 -13.62 -7.68 -16.96
CA LEU A 85 -13.56 -6.40 -16.26
C LEU A 85 -14.76 -5.56 -16.61
N ASP A 86 -15.37 -5.00 -15.59
CA ASP A 86 -16.38 -3.95 -15.76
C ASP A 86 -15.76 -2.74 -16.46
N GLN A 87 -16.51 -2.14 -17.41
CA GLN A 87 -16.06 -0.96 -18.17
C GLN A 87 -15.72 0.25 -17.29
N ASN A 88 -16.31 0.35 -16.09
CA ASN A 88 -16.09 1.41 -15.11
C ASN A 88 -14.90 1.08 -14.16
N THR A 89 -14.10 0.06 -14.49
CA THR A 89 -12.94 -0.31 -13.66
C THR A 89 -11.79 0.66 -13.84
N VAL A 90 -11.29 1.17 -12.71
CA VAL A 90 -10.11 2.03 -12.61
C VAL A 90 -9.04 1.32 -11.80
N PHE A 91 -7.81 1.36 -12.26
CA PHE A 91 -6.66 0.74 -11.62
C PHE A 91 -5.84 1.74 -10.80
N VAL A 92 -4.96 1.24 -9.94
CA VAL A 92 -4.20 2.12 -9.02
C VAL A 92 -2.81 2.51 -9.55
N SER A 93 -2.44 2.04 -10.76
CA SER A 93 -1.24 2.51 -11.48
C SER A 93 -1.36 2.21 -12.99
N LYS A 94 -0.53 2.87 -13.79
CA LYS A 94 -0.46 2.65 -15.24
C LYS A 94 -0.08 1.21 -15.58
N ASN A 95 0.94 0.66 -14.91
CA ASN A 95 1.35 -0.74 -15.08
C ASN A 95 0.22 -1.69 -14.68
N HIS A 96 -0.47 -1.40 -13.57
CA HIS A 96 -1.58 -2.21 -13.12
C HIS A 96 -2.69 -2.24 -14.20
N ALA A 97 -3.11 -1.08 -14.72
CA ALA A 97 -4.09 -0.99 -15.80
C ALA A 97 -3.65 -1.74 -17.06
N ALA A 98 -2.43 -1.47 -17.54
CA ALA A 98 -1.91 -2.07 -18.76
C ALA A 98 -1.86 -3.61 -18.71
N ARG A 99 -1.54 -4.19 -17.56
CA ARG A 99 -1.54 -5.64 -17.35
C ARG A 99 -2.91 -6.30 -17.48
N PHE A 100 -3.96 -5.53 -17.33
CA PHE A 100 -5.36 -5.95 -17.51
C PHE A 100 -6.00 -5.40 -18.79
N GLY A 101 -5.20 -4.88 -19.74
CA GLY A 101 -5.68 -4.37 -21.01
C GLY A 101 -6.43 -3.04 -20.94
N SER A 102 -6.26 -2.29 -19.83
CA SER A 102 -6.90 -0.98 -19.61
C SER A 102 -5.88 0.16 -19.64
N ALA A 103 -6.36 1.37 -19.90
CA ALA A 103 -5.62 2.61 -19.76
C ALA A 103 -6.15 3.48 -18.60
N SER A 104 -7.23 3.05 -17.94
CA SER A 104 -7.89 3.81 -16.86
C SER A 104 -7.20 3.55 -15.53
N TYR A 105 -6.52 4.56 -15.00
CA TYR A 105 -5.88 4.45 -13.67
C TYR A 105 -5.86 5.78 -12.93
N VAL A 106 -5.82 5.70 -11.62
CA VAL A 106 -5.59 6.82 -10.69
C VAL A 106 -4.66 6.32 -9.59
N HIS A 107 -3.55 7.00 -9.38
CA HIS A 107 -2.64 6.66 -8.28
C HIS A 107 -3.30 6.87 -6.92
N ASN A 108 -3.04 5.98 -5.98
CA ASN A 108 -3.45 6.18 -4.60
C ASN A 108 -2.71 7.39 -4.00
N GLY A 109 -3.42 8.12 -3.13
CA GLY A 109 -2.83 9.17 -2.30
C GLY A 109 -2.69 8.76 -0.85
N ILE A 110 -2.06 9.63 -0.07
CA ILE A 110 -2.02 9.57 1.40
C ILE A 110 -2.53 10.90 1.95
N ASP A 111 -3.11 10.90 3.17
CA ASP A 111 -3.38 12.13 3.90
C ASP A 111 -2.16 12.51 4.75
N PRO A 112 -1.44 13.59 4.43
CA PRO A 112 -0.27 14.02 5.19
C PRO A 112 -0.55 14.24 6.69
N SER A 113 -1.78 14.56 7.07
CA SER A 113 -2.15 14.78 8.47
C SER A 113 -1.99 13.54 9.35
N ASP A 114 -2.02 12.33 8.75
CA ASP A 114 -1.84 11.06 9.47
C ASP A 114 -0.36 10.69 9.68
N TYR A 115 0.57 11.46 9.11
CA TYR A 115 2.02 11.11 9.12
C TYR A 115 2.88 12.07 9.96
N GLY A 116 2.40 13.26 10.24
CA GLY A 116 3.22 14.30 10.87
C GLY A 116 4.28 14.86 9.93
N SER A 117 5.17 15.71 10.43
CA SER A 117 6.18 16.40 9.61
C SER A 117 7.39 15.51 9.32
N PRO A 118 7.89 15.50 8.07
CA PRO A 118 9.19 14.90 7.73
C PRO A 118 10.35 15.55 8.49
N ILE A 119 11.47 14.83 8.60
CA ILE A 119 12.72 15.40 9.12
C ILE A 119 13.45 16.09 7.98
N LEU A 120 13.79 17.36 8.17
CA LEU A 120 14.57 18.12 7.19
C LEU A 120 16.08 18.09 7.53
N ASN A 121 16.45 17.83 8.79
CA ASN A 121 17.85 17.75 9.19
C ASN A 121 18.37 16.31 9.06
N LYS A 122 19.34 16.10 8.15
CA LYS A 122 19.97 14.80 7.88
C LYS A 122 20.73 14.23 9.09
N ASP A 123 21.19 15.06 10.02
CA ASP A 123 21.90 14.60 11.23
C ASP A 123 21.00 13.81 12.17
N GLN A 124 19.68 13.92 12.01
CA GLN A 124 18.70 13.15 12.78
C GLN A 124 18.45 11.75 12.21
N VAL A 125 18.90 11.49 10.99
CA VAL A 125 18.73 10.18 10.36
C VAL A 125 19.58 9.15 11.09
N LYS A 126 18.93 8.06 11.53
CA LYS A 126 19.58 6.96 12.28
C LYS A 126 20.25 5.97 11.32
N ASN A 127 21.21 5.23 11.83
CA ASN A 127 21.99 4.30 11.02
C ASN A 127 21.28 2.95 10.78
N TYR A 128 20.15 2.99 10.05
CA TYR A 128 19.44 1.79 9.56
C TYR A 128 18.61 2.09 8.30
N PHE A 129 18.40 1.06 7.51
CA PHE A 129 17.37 1.01 6.48
C PHE A 129 16.10 0.35 7.03
N HIS A 130 14.97 0.53 6.37
CA HIS A 130 13.76 -0.18 6.74
C HIS A 130 13.21 -1.03 5.60
N PHE A 131 12.44 -2.03 5.95
CA PHE A 131 11.50 -2.78 5.13
C PHE A 131 10.11 -2.55 5.71
N LEU A 132 9.13 -2.26 4.87
CA LEU A 132 7.75 -2.02 5.27
C LEU A 132 6.80 -2.90 4.46
N GLY A 133 6.08 -3.78 5.14
CA GLY A 133 5.09 -4.67 4.52
C GLY A 133 4.96 -5.98 5.29
N ASP A 134 3.94 -6.76 4.94
CA ASP A 134 3.77 -8.10 5.53
C ASP A 134 4.94 -9.00 5.15
N ALA A 135 5.84 -9.21 6.11
CA ALA A 135 7.04 -10.03 5.96
C ALA A 135 6.74 -11.53 5.84
N ALA A 136 5.52 -11.98 6.14
CA ALA A 136 5.09 -13.35 5.86
C ALA A 136 4.81 -13.54 4.36
N TRP A 137 4.44 -12.49 3.67
CA TRP A 137 4.09 -12.55 2.25
C TRP A 137 5.34 -12.70 1.38
N ARG A 138 5.52 -13.89 0.80
CA ARG A 138 6.76 -14.25 0.08
C ARG A 138 7.10 -13.31 -1.08
N VAL A 139 6.10 -12.76 -1.75
CA VAL A 139 6.28 -11.84 -2.88
C VAL A 139 6.87 -10.49 -2.48
N LYS A 140 6.72 -10.08 -1.21
CA LYS A 140 7.37 -8.88 -0.65
C LYS A 140 8.86 -9.06 -0.42
N ASN A 141 9.34 -10.32 -0.39
CA ASN A 141 10.75 -10.70 -0.38
C ASN A 141 11.57 -10.11 0.78
N VAL A 142 11.06 -10.21 2.00
CA VAL A 142 11.82 -9.78 3.19
C VAL A 142 13.18 -10.50 3.32
N LYS A 143 13.29 -11.76 2.85
CA LYS A 143 14.58 -12.48 2.81
C LYS A 143 15.61 -11.77 1.94
N GLY A 144 15.17 -11.27 0.77
CA GLY A 144 16.03 -10.46 -0.10
C GLY A 144 16.48 -9.17 0.58
N ALA A 145 15.56 -8.45 1.24
CA ALA A 145 15.90 -7.22 1.97
C ALA A 145 16.93 -7.48 3.08
N ILE A 146 16.81 -8.59 3.82
CA ILE A 146 17.78 -9.01 4.84
C ILE A 146 19.16 -9.28 4.21
N GLN A 147 19.19 -9.99 3.08
CA GLN A 147 20.44 -10.33 2.38
C GLN A 147 21.12 -9.09 1.80
N ILE A 148 20.37 -8.18 1.18
CA ILE A 148 20.87 -6.89 0.68
C ILE A 148 21.52 -6.10 1.82
N ALA A 149 20.80 -5.90 2.92
CA ALA A 149 21.32 -5.17 4.07
C ALA A 149 22.57 -5.82 4.67
N LYS A 150 22.65 -7.16 4.66
CA LYS A 150 23.83 -7.92 5.11
C LYS A 150 25.04 -7.66 4.22
N LEU A 151 24.88 -7.78 2.90
CA LEU A 151 25.95 -7.57 1.92
C LEU A 151 26.45 -6.11 1.94
N ALA A 152 25.54 -5.15 2.05
CA ALA A 152 25.85 -3.73 2.16
C ALA A 152 26.37 -3.32 3.57
N HIS A 153 26.56 -4.27 4.51
CA HIS A 153 26.95 -4.01 5.90
C HIS A 153 26.07 -2.98 6.62
N GLN A 154 24.78 -2.98 6.33
CA GLN A 154 23.81 -2.05 6.91
C GLN A 154 22.87 -2.74 7.92
N LYS A 155 22.35 -1.96 8.87
CA LYS A 155 21.28 -2.40 9.78
C LYS A 155 19.94 -2.31 9.07
N LEU A 156 19.05 -3.28 9.33
CA LEU A 156 17.68 -3.30 8.77
C LEU A 156 16.64 -3.39 9.89
N ARG A 157 15.62 -2.54 9.80
CA ARG A 157 14.40 -2.66 10.59
C ARG A 157 13.27 -3.21 9.71
N VAL A 158 12.66 -4.30 10.14
CA VAL A 158 11.54 -4.95 9.45
C VAL A 158 10.24 -4.59 10.15
N VAL A 159 9.45 -3.76 9.50
CA VAL A 159 8.12 -3.33 9.95
C VAL A 159 7.05 -4.14 9.21
N GLY A 160 6.29 -4.92 9.96
CA GLY A 160 5.25 -5.81 9.41
C GLY A 160 5.63 -7.29 9.47
N GLY A 161 6.43 -7.71 10.43
CA GLY A 161 6.77 -9.12 10.61
C GLY A 161 7.57 -9.43 11.85
N VAL A 162 7.74 -10.71 12.10
CA VAL A 162 8.44 -11.25 13.28
C VAL A 162 9.65 -12.10 12.85
N ARG A 163 10.63 -12.25 13.76
CA ARG A 163 11.87 -12.98 13.52
C ARG A 163 11.63 -14.47 13.18
N PHE A 164 10.71 -15.10 13.90
CA PHE A 164 10.30 -16.49 13.68
C PHE A 164 8.86 -16.50 13.19
N ASN A 165 8.69 -16.72 11.88
CA ASN A 165 7.40 -16.71 11.23
C ASN A 165 7.02 -18.13 10.80
N PHE A 166 5.79 -18.53 11.13
CA PHE A 166 5.20 -19.81 10.76
C PHE A 166 4.00 -19.67 9.83
N ASN A 167 3.54 -18.44 9.58
CA ASN A 167 2.43 -18.15 8.67
C ASN A 167 2.94 -18.09 7.22
N GLN A 168 2.18 -18.66 6.28
CA GLN A 168 2.51 -18.67 4.84
C GLN A 168 3.91 -19.24 4.53
N GLY A 169 4.37 -20.16 5.38
CA GLY A 169 5.68 -20.83 5.30
C GLY A 169 6.62 -20.44 6.44
N ILE A 170 7.54 -21.36 6.74
CA ILE A 170 8.49 -21.19 7.84
C ILE A 170 9.61 -20.24 7.42
N ARG A 171 9.88 -19.23 8.26
CA ARG A 171 11.06 -18.37 8.18
C ARG A 171 11.63 -18.15 9.56
N LEU A 172 12.88 -18.57 9.72
CA LEU A 172 13.69 -18.33 10.91
C LEU A 172 14.82 -17.40 10.51
N SER A 173 15.00 -16.28 11.21
CA SER A 173 16.10 -15.35 10.97
C SER A 173 16.93 -15.21 12.24
N PHE A 174 18.22 -15.52 12.13
CA PHE A 174 19.23 -15.37 13.20
C PHE A 174 20.16 -14.18 12.95
N ASP A 175 19.86 -13.38 11.92
CA ASP A 175 20.66 -12.23 11.50
C ASP A 175 20.67 -11.13 12.57
N THR A 176 21.85 -10.83 13.10
CA THR A 176 22.03 -9.86 14.20
C THR A 176 21.90 -8.41 13.74
N HIS A 177 22.14 -8.13 12.44
CA HIS A 177 21.98 -6.80 11.84
C HIS A 177 20.51 -6.44 11.59
N VAL A 178 19.56 -7.37 11.83
CA VAL A 178 18.13 -7.18 11.58
C VAL A 178 17.34 -7.07 12.87
N ARG A 179 16.55 -6.03 13.01
CA ARG A 179 15.53 -5.87 14.04
C ARG A 179 14.14 -6.04 13.43
N PHE A 180 13.34 -6.91 14.01
CA PHE A 180 11.92 -7.06 13.66
C PHE A 180 11.09 -6.28 14.66
N ASP A 181 10.30 -5.33 14.17
CA ASP A 181 9.48 -4.44 14.99
C ASP A 181 8.02 -4.92 15.11
N GLY A 182 7.67 -6.05 14.47
CA GLY A 182 6.30 -6.57 14.45
C GLY A 182 5.40 -5.78 13.49
N MET A 183 4.09 -5.97 13.63
CA MET A 183 3.08 -5.18 12.93
C MET A 183 2.96 -3.83 13.64
N GLN A 184 3.37 -2.77 12.97
CA GLN A 184 3.29 -1.41 13.47
C GLN A 184 2.36 -0.58 12.60
N GLY A 185 1.60 0.32 13.22
CA GLY A 185 0.74 1.30 12.55
C GLY A 185 0.90 2.69 13.16
N GLY A 186 0.23 3.68 12.56
CA GLY A 186 0.17 5.04 13.08
C GLY A 186 1.55 5.63 13.39
N GLU A 187 1.65 6.34 14.51
CA GLU A 187 2.84 7.08 14.92
C GLU A 187 4.07 6.18 15.09
N GLN A 188 3.92 4.97 15.65
CA GLN A 188 5.04 4.04 15.85
C GLN A 188 5.70 3.63 14.53
N LYS A 189 4.90 3.32 13.50
CA LYS A 189 5.39 3.06 12.16
C LYS A 189 6.06 4.30 11.57
N ASN A 190 5.41 5.46 11.68
CA ASN A 190 5.89 6.72 11.13
C ASN A 190 7.26 7.10 11.71
N GLU A 191 7.46 6.95 13.02
CA GLU A 191 8.75 7.20 13.68
C GLU A 191 9.88 6.27 13.19
N ILE A 192 9.57 5.01 12.87
CA ILE A 192 10.57 4.10 12.31
C ILE A 192 10.98 4.54 10.91
N ILE A 193 10.01 4.90 10.07
CA ILE A 193 10.28 5.31 8.68
C ILE A 193 11.01 6.65 8.68
N LYS A 194 10.50 7.63 9.39
CA LYS A 194 10.97 9.01 9.47
C LYS A 194 12.48 9.13 9.75
N TYR A 195 13.03 8.26 10.61
CA TYR A 195 14.44 8.28 10.97
C TYR A 195 15.31 7.28 10.18
N SER A 196 14.77 6.64 9.16
CA SER A 196 15.49 5.67 8.34
C SER A 196 16.34 6.33 7.26
N LYS A 197 17.44 5.68 6.88
CA LYS A 197 18.26 6.07 5.72
C LYS A 197 17.58 5.85 4.39
N GLY A 198 16.64 4.89 4.30
CA GLY A 198 15.97 4.52 3.08
C GLY A 198 15.15 3.25 3.21
N PHE A 199 14.39 2.95 2.18
CA PHE A 199 13.47 1.83 2.09
C PHE A 199 14.01 0.77 1.14
N ILE A 200 14.24 -0.46 1.63
CA ILE A 200 14.62 -1.61 0.81
C ILE A 200 13.38 -2.41 0.48
N PHE A 201 12.98 -2.40 -0.80
CA PHE A 201 11.74 -3.02 -1.27
C PHE A 201 11.95 -3.93 -2.50
N PRO A 202 12.63 -5.09 -2.32
CA PRO A 202 13.01 -6.00 -3.40
C PRO A 202 11.89 -6.98 -3.77
N VAL A 203 10.72 -6.47 -4.09
CA VAL A 203 9.53 -7.28 -4.39
C VAL A 203 9.74 -8.24 -5.57
N ARG A 204 9.01 -9.36 -5.57
CA ARG A 204 9.04 -10.39 -6.62
C ARG A 204 7.68 -10.56 -7.28
N TRP A 205 6.92 -9.50 -7.34
CA TRP A 205 5.62 -9.48 -7.99
C TRP A 205 5.35 -8.10 -8.58
N HIS A 206 4.40 -8.02 -9.46
CA HIS A 206 3.95 -6.73 -9.95
C HIS A 206 3.12 -6.03 -8.88
N GLU A 207 3.75 -5.13 -8.13
CA GLU A 207 3.08 -4.33 -7.12
C GLU A 207 2.01 -3.47 -7.77
N PRO A 208 0.74 -3.54 -7.34
CA PRO A 208 -0.32 -2.73 -7.97
C PRO A 208 -0.07 -1.23 -7.83
N PHE A 209 0.31 -0.77 -6.61
CA PHE A 209 0.69 0.61 -6.35
C PHE A 209 1.83 0.72 -5.33
N GLY A 210 1.68 0.13 -4.14
CA GLY A 210 2.69 0.17 -3.08
C GLY A 210 2.61 1.44 -2.23
N LEU A 211 1.60 1.54 -1.36
CA LEU A 211 1.50 2.65 -0.38
C LEU A 211 2.78 2.84 0.43
N ALA A 212 3.49 1.74 0.76
CA ALA A 212 4.77 1.78 1.46
C ALA A 212 5.83 2.63 0.75
N LEU A 213 5.78 2.72 -0.60
CA LEU A 213 6.67 3.57 -1.38
C LEU A 213 6.43 5.05 -1.06
N ILE A 214 5.18 5.49 -1.24
CA ILE A 214 4.84 6.90 -1.04
C ILE A 214 4.88 7.31 0.44
N GLU A 215 4.63 6.40 1.38
CA GLU A 215 4.84 6.61 2.80
C GLU A 215 6.32 6.87 3.12
N SER A 216 7.22 6.08 2.52
CA SER A 216 8.67 6.24 2.69
C SER A 216 9.18 7.53 2.04
N LEU A 217 8.74 7.81 0.82
CA LEU A 217 9.09 9.04 0.09
C LEU A 217 8.57 10.30 0.79
N TYR A 218 7.40 10.24 1.42
CA TYR A 218 6.86 11.35 2.22
C TYR A 218 7.81 11.77 3.33
N PHE A 219 8.48 10.82 3.98
CA PHE A 219 9.48 11.08 5.00
C PHE A 219 10.89 11.38 4.45
N GLY A 220 11.04 11.48 3.13
CA GLY A 220 12.33 11.74 2.49
C GLY A 220 13.25 10.52 2.44
N CYS A 221 12.73 9.32 2.66
CA CYS A 221 13.50 8.08 2.54
C CYS A 221 13.59 7.65 1.08
N PRO A 222 14.77 7.61 0.46
CA PRO A 222 14.93 7.05 -0.89
C PRO A 222 14.54 5.57 -0.92
N VAL A 223 14.03 5.13 -2.07
CA VAL A 223 13.57 3.76 -2.28
C VAL A 223 14.58 2.98 -3.09
N PHE A 224 14.95 1.80 -2.62
CA PHE A 224 15.80 0.81 -3.29
C PHE A 224 14.98 -0.42 -3.58
N GLY A 225 14.69 -0.68 -4.85
CA GLY A 225 13.74 -1.73 -5.21
C GLY A 225 14.03 -2.43 -6.52
N THR A 226 13.18 -3.40 -6.85
CA THR A 226 13.17 -4.13 -8.12
C THR A 226 12.16 -3.49 -9.08
N PRO A 227 12.34 -3.59 -10.41
CA PRO A 227 11.55 -2.85 -11.40
C PRO A 227 10.21 -3.52 -11.72
N TYR A 228 9.44 -3.92 -10.70
CA TYR A 228 8.17 -4.64 -10.88
C TYR A 228 6.95 -3.79 -10.54
N GLY A 229 5.92 -3.92 -11.38
CA GLY A 229 4.62 -3.29 -11.18
C GLY A 229 4.69 -1.77 -11.30
N SER A 230 4.17 -1.08 -10.31
CA SER A 230 4.14 0.38 -10.25
C SER A 230 5.47 1.04 -9.88
N LEU A 231 6.48 0.28 -9.43
CA LEU A 231 7.73 0.87 -8.94
C LEU A 231 8.38 1.81 -9.96
N PRO A 232 8.51 1.45 -11.27
CA PRO A 232 9.10 2.35 -12.27
C PRO A 232 8.30 3.64 -12.54
N GLU A 233 7.03 3.70 -12.10
CA GLU A 233 6.20 4.91 -12.24
C GLU A 233 6.39 5.88 -11.07
N ILE A 234 6.80 5.36 -9.90
CA ILE A 234 6.87 6.11 -8.64
C ILE A 234 8.32 6.44 -8.28
N VAL A 235 9.23 5.50 -8.50
CA VAL A 235 10.64 5.64 -8.11
C VAL A 235 11.44 6.13 -9.31
N ILE A 236 11.54 7.45 -9.43
CA ILE A 236 12.42 8.13 -10.41
C ILE A 236 13.83 8.26 -9.82
N PRO A 237 14.88 8.55 -10.65
CA PRO A 237 16.28 8.60 -10.19
C PRO A 237 16.54 9.57 -9.03
N GLU A 238 15.74 10.62 -8.90
CA GLU A 238 15.86 11.65 -7.85
C GLU A 238 15.42 11.16 -6.48
N VAL A 239 14.61 10.09 -6.41
CA VAL A 239 13.99 9.60 -5.17
C VAL A 239 14.36 8.16 -4.84
N GLY A 240 15.19 7.50 -5.65
CA GLY A 240 15.60 6.14 -5.38
C GLY A 240 16.32 5.45 -6.52
N TYR A 241 16.55 4.16 -6.35
CA TYR A 241 17.20 3.32 -7.35
C TYR A 241 16.40 2.03 -7.54
N LEU A 242 16.16 1.67 -8.78
CA LEU A 242 15.60 0.38 -9.17
C LEU A 242 16.66 -0.45 -9.89
N THR A 243 16.74 -1.73 -9.58
CA THR A 243 17.67 -2.64 -10.27
C THR A 243 17.38 -2.67 -11.77
N THR A 244 18.42 -2.85 -12.57
CA THR A 244 18.30 -3.00 -14.03
C THR A 244 17.86 -4.41 -14.41
N THR A 245 18.08 -5.37 -13.51
CA THR A 245 17.74 -6.78 -13.67
C THR A 245 16.74 -7.22 -12.61
N ALA A 246 16.26 -8.47 -12.73
CA ALA A 246 15.43 -9.11 -11.70
C ALA A 246 16.22 -9.45 -10.41
N SER A 247 17.55 -9.25 -10.41
CA SER A 247 18.41 -9.56 -9.26
C SER A 247 18.30 -8.46 -8.20
N ALA A 248 17.65 -8.77 -7.10
CA ALA A 248 17.58 -7.86 -5.96
C ALA A 248 18.95 -7.61 -5.29
N LEU A 249 19.95 -8.46 -5.53
CA LEU A 249 21.27 -8.33 -4.92
C LEU A 249 22.08 -7.17 -5.49
N GLU A 250 21.75 -6.71 -6.70
CA GLU A 250 22.27 -5.46 -7.30
C GLU A 250 22.07 -4.24 -6.39
N LEU A 251 21.11 -4.28 -5.46
CA LEU A 251 20.86 -3.20 -4.49
C LEU A 251 21.89 -3.15 -3.35
N ALA A 252 22.80 -4.10 -3.28
CA ALA A 252 23.80 -4.14 -2.21
C ALA A 252 25.08 -3.35 -2.52
N ASP A 253 25.30 -3.07 -3.80
CA ASP A 253 26.41 -2.29 -4.34
C ASP A 253 26.12 -0.78 -4.25
#